data_c4e45c14c27a7c92b1efe7b42a5b200e
#
_entry.id   c4e45c14c27a7c92b1efe7b42a5b200e
#
_cell.length_a   1.000
_cell.length_b   1.000
_cell.length_c   1.000
_cell.angle_alpha   90.00
_cell.angle_beta   90.00
_cell.angle_gamma   90.00
#
_symmetry.space_group_name_H-M   'P 1'
#
loop_
_entity.id
_entity.type
_entity.pdbx_description
1 polymer ?
#
loop_
_entity_poly.entity_id
_entity_poly.type
_entity_poly.pdbx_seq_one_letter_code
_entity_poly.pdbx_strand_id
1 'polypeptide(L)'
;MKCTVLDDNELVSEIEIPAPSKNSRQGYHKFRIRNAIDFPIVSLAYCFNVEKQTIKDARIVLGAVAPIPLRARGIEEYLEGKPISDETAAAAGDVAVQTFMPLSRNRFKVQIVKSLLKKMVE
;
A
#
# COMPACT_ATOMS: atom_id res chain seq x y z
N MET A 1 -14.07 -9.17 19.71
CA MET A 1 -12.82 -8.84 19.00
C MET A 1 -12.49 -7.40 19.38
N LYS A 2 -11.36 -7.14 20.07
CA LYS A 2 -10.94 -5.76 20.36
C LYS A 2 -10.59 -5.05 19.05
N CYS A 3 -11.09 -3.86 18.83
CA CYS A 3 -10.77 -3.03 17.65
C CYS A 3 -9.46 -2.25 17.82
N THR A 4 -8.93 -2.20 19.04
CA THR A 4 -7.69 -1.50 19.41
C THR A 4 -6.87 -2.36 20.36
N VAL A 5 -5.61 -2.01 20.54
CA VAL A 5 -4.71 -2.63 21.53
C VAL A 5 -4.83 -1.98 22.90
N LEU A 6 -5.61 -0.90 23.02
CA LEU A 6 -5.79 -0.15 24.26
C LEU A 6 -6.49 -0.99 25.34
N ASP A 7 -6.09 -0.80 26.59
CA ASP A 7 -6.82 -1.28 27.74
C ASP A 7 -7.98 -0.32 28.11
N ASP A 8 -8.90 -0.77 28.97
CA ASP A 8 -10.14 -0.03 29.25
C ASP A 8 -9.92 1.32 29.97
N ASN A 9 -8.74 1.51 30.55
CA ASN A 9 -8.30 2.74 31.23
C ASN A 9 -7.28 3.55 30.43
N GLU A 10 -7.06 3.23 29.14
CA GLU A 10 -6.14 3.93 28.27
C GLU A 10 -6.86 4.73 27.20
N LEU A 11 -6.26 5.82 26.78
CA LEU A 11 -6.71 6.66 25.66
C LEU A 11 -5.50 7.06 24.79
N VAL A 12 -5.76 7.30 23.51
CA VAL A 12 -4.74 7.86 22.61
C VAL A 12 -4.57 9.33 22.93
N SER A 13 -3.40 9.74 23.41
CA SER A 13 -3.09 11.14 23.72
C SER A 13 -2.63 11.93 22.50
N GLU A 14 -1.86 11.28 21.61
CA GLU A 14 -1.31 11.93 20.42
C GLU A 14 -0.96 10.91 19.34
N ILE A 15 -0.84 11.38 18.12
CA ILE A 15 -0.32 10.62 16.98
C ILE A 15 0.86 11.40 16.41
N GLU A 16 2.05 10.83 16.53
CA GLU A 16 3.28 11.42 16.02
C GLU A 16 3.54 10.96 14.58
N ILE A 17 3.60 11.92 13.64
CA ILE A 17 3.88 11.64 12.24
C ILE A 17 5.27 12.21 11.93
N PRO A 18 6.28 11.35 11.69
CA PRO A 18 7.62 11.81 11.34
C PRO A 18 7.63 12.59 10.03
N ALA A 19 8.43 13.65 9.97
CA ALA A 19 8.61 14.37 8.72
C ALA A 19 9.23 13.46 7.64
N PRO A 20 8.71 13.49 6.42
CA PRO A 20 9.27 12.69 5.33
C PRO A 20 10.68 13.17 4.99
N SER A 21 11.53 12.28 4.49
CA SER A 21 12.86 12.66 3.99
C SER A 21 12.72 13.54 2.74
N LYS A 22 13.76 14.36 2.45
CA LYS A 22 13.75 15.25 1.27
C LYS A 22 13.60 14.50 -0.07
N ASN A 23 14.02 13.25 -0.11
CA ASN A 23 13.98 12.41 -1.32
C ASN A 23 12.84 11.41 -1.29
N SER A 24 11.87 11.55 -0.37
CA SER A 24 10.74 10.64 -0.30
C SER A 24 9.70 10.97 -1.37
N ARG A 25 9.17 9.92 -1.98
CA ARG A 25 7.92 9.95 -2.74
C ARG A 25 6.84 9.28 -1.92
N GLN A 26 5.69 9.90 -1.87
CA GLN A 26 4.55 9.36 -1.14
C GLN A 26 3.26 9.67 -1.86
N GLY A 27 2.29 8.80 -1.75
CA GLY A 27 1.00 9.00 -2.37
C GLY A 27 -0.08 8.08 -1.84
N TYR A 28 -1.29 8.39 -2.26
CA TYR A 28 -2.48 7.63 -1.92
C TYR A 28 -3.38 7.50 -3.13
N HIS A 29 -3.69 6.28 -3.51
CA HIS A 29 -4.63 5.96 -4.58
C HIS A 29 -5.84 5.22 -4.02
N LYS A 30 -7.02 5.68 -4.42
CA LYS A 30 -8.30 5.11 -4.00
C LYS A 30 -9.08 4.67 -5.23
N PHE A 31 -9.17 3.36 -5.44
CA PHE A 31 -10.07 2.80 -6.46
C PHE A 31 -11.48 2.68 -5.89
N ARG A 32 -12.43 3.33 -6.54
CA ARG A 32 -13.84 3.44 -6.12
C ARG A 32 -14.76 3.46 -7.34
N ILE A 33 -16.04 3.21 -7.15
CA ILE A 33 -17.04 3.26 -8.22
C ILE A 33 -17.51 4.68 -8.47
N ARG A 34 -17.85 5.41 -7.40
CA ARG A 34 -18.35 6.79 -7.47
C ARG A 34 -17.24 7.79 -7.17
N ASN A 35 -17.31 8.98 -7.79
CA ASN A 35 -16.30 10.02 -7.58
C ASN A 35 -16.46 10.78 -6.25
N ALA A 36 -17.61 10.71 -5.60
CA ALA A 36 -17.90 11.37 -4.33
C ALA A 36 -18.51 10.39 -3.33
N ILE A 37 -18.19 10.56 -2.04
CA ILE A 37 -18.77 9.85 -0.89
C ILE A 37 -18.86 8.34 -1.14
N ASP A 38 -17.72 7.71 -1.40
CA ASP A 38 -17.65 6.27 -1.65
C ASP A 38 -16.52 5.61 -0.88
N PHE A 39 -16.75 4.36 -0.46
CA PHE A 39 -15.71 3.53 0.13
C PHE A 39 -14.78 2.98 -0.96
N PRO A 40 -13.50 2.75 -0.66
CA PRO A 40 -12.61 2.11 -1.62
C PRO A 40 -13.01 0.65 -1.84
N ILE A 41 -12.95 0.21 -3.09
CA ILE A 41 -12.88 -1.21 -3.41
C ILE A 41 -11.50 -1.75 -3.04
N VAL A 42 -10.46 -0.95 -3.35
CA VAL A 42 -9.08 -1.12 -2.92
C VAL A 42 -8.47 0.27 -2.79
N SER A 43 -7.65 0.48 -1.78
CA SER A 43 -6.79 1.66 -1.69
C SER A 43 -5.34 1.27 -1.49
N LEU A 44 -4.44 2.12 -1.92
CA LEU A 44 -2.99 2.00 -1.80
C LEU A 44 -2.43 3.28 -1.20
N ALA A 45 -1.75 3.18 -0.08
CA ALA A 45 -0.88 4.22 0.45
C ALA A 45 0.57 3.76 0.29
N TYR A 46 1.44 4.64 -0.15
CA TYR A 46 2.84 4.32 -0.31
C TYR A 46 3.75 5.48 0.11
N CYS A 47 4.92 5.11 0.60
CA CYS A 47 6.02 6.02 0.85
C CYS A 47 7.32 5.27 0.59
N PHE A 48 8.25 5.85 -0.16
CA PHE A 48 9.58 5.31 -0.38
C PHE A 48 10.59 6.43 -0.63
N ASN A 49 11.84 6.19 -0.33
CA ASN A 49 12.94 7.08 -0.64
C ASN A 49 13.47 6.79 -2.04
N VAL A 50 13.97 7.83 -2.72
CA VAL A 50 14.60 7.71 -4.03
C VAL A 50 16.09 8.03 -3.90
N GLU A 51 16.93 7.04 -4.17
CA GLU A 51 18.38 7.19 -4.19
C GLU A 51 18.93 6.69 -5.52
N LYS A 52 19.59 7.56 -6.28
CA LYS A 52 20.18 7.22 -7.59
C LYS A 52 19.20 6.48 -8.52
N GLN A 53 17.94 6.96 -8.59
CA GLN A 53 16.85 6.35 -9.35
C GLN A 53 16.40 4.97 -8.85
N THR A 54 16.81 4.56 -7.65
CA THR A 54 16.37 3.32 -7.02
C THR A 54 15.45 3.59 -5.84
N ILE A 55 14.56 2.63 -5.58
CA ILE A 55 13.62 2.64 -4.46
C ILE A 55 14.33 2.16 -3.20
N LYS A 56 14.17 2.90 -2.10
CA LYS A 56 14.68 2.57 -0.79
C LYS A 56 13.61 2.75 0.28
N ASP A 57 13.66 1.94 1.33
CA ASP A 57 12.76 2.01 2.49
C ASP A 57 11.28 2.06 2.09
N ALA A 58 10.89 1.23 1.14
CA ALA A 58 9.50 1.20 0.66
C ALA A 58 8.54 0.77 1.77
N ARG A 59 7.43 1.50 1.89
CA ARG A 59 6.31 1.18 2.78
C ARG A 59 5.03 1.23 1.97
N ILE A 60 4.34 0.11 1.89
CA ILE A 60 3.14 -0.05 1.10
C ILE A 60 2.03 -0.63 1.96
N VAL A 61 0.94 0.10 2.05
CA VAL A 61 -0.23 -0.29 2.83
C VAL A 61 -1.46 -0.34 1.92
N LEU A 62 -2.14 -1.47 1.96
CA LEU A 62 -3.38 -1.70 1.22
C LEU A 62 -4.59 -1.57 2.15
N GLY A 63 -5.61 -0.88 1.70
CA GLY A 63 -6.90 -0.76 2.38
C GLY A 63 -8.00 -1.50 1.64
N ALA A 64 -9.05 -1.89 2.37
CA ALA A 64 -10.22 -2.63 1.88
C ALA A 64 -9.92 -4.03 1.29
N VAL A 65 -8.77 -4.61 1.64
CA VAL A 65 -8.37 -5.98 1.23
C VAL A 65 -8.31 -6.95 2.41
N ALA A 66 -8.31 -6.44 3.63
CA ALA A 66 -8.32 -7.19 4.87
C ALA A 66 -9.18 -6.44 5.92
N PRO A 67 -9.51 -7.06 7.07
CA PRO A 67 -10.23 -6.39 8.16
C PRO A 67 -9.51 -5.15 8.74
N ILE A 68 -8.19 -5.10 8.59
CA ILE A 68 -7.33 -3.97 9.00
C ILE A 68 -6.47 -3.53 7.81
N PRO A 69 -5.89 -2.32 7.83
CA PRO A 69 -4.90 -1.92 6.83
C PRO A 69 -3.78 -2.96 6.74
N LEU A 70 -3.55 -3.47 5.53
CA LEU A 70 -2.60 -4.55 5.27
C LEU A 70 -1.28 -4.00 4.75
N ARG A 71 -0.21 -4.17 5.51
CA ARG A 71 1.13 -3.84 5.04
C ARG A 71 1.66 -4.94 4.11
N ALA A 72 2.01 -4.56 2.89
CA ALA A 72 2.40 -5.48 1.81
C ALA A 72 3.91 -5.74 1.81
N ARG A 73 4.44 -6.36 2.87
CA ARG A 73 5.89 -6.55 3.10
C ARG A 73 6.61 -7.26 1.95
N GLY A 74 6.01 -8.29 1.36
CA GLY A 74 6.62 -8.99 0.22
C GLY A 74 6.81 -8.09 -1.01
N ILE A 75 5.93 -7.10 -1.21
CA ILE A 75 6.08 -6.10 -2.27
C ILE A 75 7.18 -5.09 -1.89
N GLU A 76 7.24 -4.67 -0.62
CA GLU A 76 8.27 -3.76 -0.12
C GLU A 76 9.68 -4.36 -0.29
N GLU A 77 9.86 -5.61 0.11
CA GLU A 77 11.10 -6.38 -0.04
C GLU A 77 11.51 -6.53 -1.50
N TYR A 78 10.55 -6.79 -2.39
CA TYR A 78 10.81 -6.88 -3.82
C TYR A 78 11.29 -5.56 -4.40
N LEU A 79 10.71 -4.43 -3.99
CA LEU A 79 11.01 -3.09 -4.50
C LEU A 79 12.35 -2.55 -4.01
N GLU A 80 12.88 -3.06 -2.90
CA GLU A 80 14.11 -2.55 -2.30
C GLU A 80 15.30 -2.64 -3.28
N GLY A 81 15.92 -1.49 -3.57
CA GLY A 81 17.03 -1.37 -4.50
C GLY A 81 16.67 -1.48 -5.99
N LYS A 82 15.40 -1.62 -6.33
CA LYS A 82 14.95 -1.67 -7.74
C LYS A 82 14.86 -0.28 -8.35
N PRO A 83 15.07 -0.15 -9.66
CA PRO A 83 14.87 1.11 -10.36
C PRO A 83 13.39 1.51 -10.37
N ILE A 84 13.13 2.81 -10.40
CA ILE A 84 11.78 3.34 -10.59
C ILE A 84 11.44 3.19 -12.08
N SER A 85 10.67 2.17 -12.43
CA SER A 85 10.24 1.92 -13.80
C SER A 85 8.90 1.18 -13.84
N ASP A 86 8.26 1.23 -15.01
CA ASP A 86 7.00 0.52 -15.24
C ASP A 86 7.18 -1.01 -15.13
N GLU A 87 8.33 -1.52 -15.54
CA GLU A 87 8.65 -2.95 -15.42
C GLU A 87 8.75 -3.36 -13.95
N THR A 88 9.42 -2.56 -13.13
CA THR A 88 9.51 -2.81 -11.68
C THR A 88 8.13 -2.80 -11.04
N ALA A 89 7.28 -1.84 -11.39
CA ALA A 89 5.92 -1.75 -10.88
C ALA A 89 5.03 -2.91 -11.35
N ALA A 90 5.18 -3.34 -12.60
CA ALA A 90 4.47 -4.49 -13.13
C ALA A 90 4.87 -5.78 -12.40
N ALA A 91 6.16 -6.00 -12.20
CA ALA A 91 6.69 -7.17 -11.50
C ALA A 91 6.31 -7.16 -10.00
N ALA A 92 6.27 -6.01 -9.34
CA ALA A 92 5.72 -5.87 -7.99
C ALA A 92 4.24 -6.30 -7.93
N GLY A 93 3.48 -6.00 -9.00
CA GLY A 93 2.11 -6.50 -9.17
C GLY A 93 2.03 -8.03 -9.27
N ASP A 94 3.00 -8.68 -9.90
CA ASP A 94 3.05 -10.14 -9.99
C ASP A 94 3.39 -10.78 -8.63
N VAL A 95 4.26 -10.16 -7.84
CA VAL A 95 4.50 -10.54 -6.43
C VAL A 95 3.20 -10.47 -5.63
N ALA A 96 2.39 -9.41 -5.80
CA ALA A 96 1.09 -9.30 -5.14
C ALA A 96 0.15 -10.47 -5.50
N VAL A 97 0.12 -10.87 -6.79
CA VAL A 97 -0.71 -12.00 -7.25
C VAL A 97 -0.28 -13.32 -6.58
N GLN A 98 1.01 -13.55 -6.38
CA GLN A 98 1.54 -14.76 -5.77
C GLN A 98 1.36 -14.79 -4.26
N THR A 99 1.39 -13.64 -3.61
CA THR A 99 1.37 -13.53 -2.13
C THR A 99 -0.05 -13.50 -1.56
N PHE A 100 -1.00 -12.91 -2.29
CA PHE A 100 -2.35 -12.72 -1.77
C PHE A 100 -3.23 -13.94 -2.01
N MET A 101 -4.02 -14.30 -0.99
CA MET A 101 -4.99 -15.38 -1.03
C MET A 101 -6.42 -14.81 -1.10
N PRO A 102 -6.92 -14.49 -2.31
CA PRO A 102 -8.26 -13.96 -2.45
C PRO A 102 -9.31 -15.05 -2.22
N LEU A 103 -10.45 -14.64 -1.65
CA LEU A 103 -11.63 -15.49 -1.58
C LEU A 103 -12.27 -15.65 -2.97
N SER A 104 -13.22 -16.59 -3.10
CA SER A 104 -13.84 -16.95 -4.39
C SER A 104 -14.45 -15.78 -5.16
N ARG A 105 -14.97 -14.75 -4.45
CA ARG A 105 -15.71 -13.64 -5.06
C ARG A 105 -14.94 -12.30 -5.08
N ASN A 106 -13.66 -12.26 -4.64
CA ASN A 106 -12.89 -11.03 -4.57
C ASN A 106 -11.54 -11.08 -5.31
N ARG A 107 -11.34 -12.06 -6.19
CA ARG A 107 -10.13 -12.21 -7.03
C ARG A 107 -9.82 -10.97 -7.86
N PHE A 108 -10.85 -10.24 -8.29
CA PHE A 108 -10.70 -9.00 -9.06
C PHE A 108 -9.92 -7.91 -8.28
N LYS A 109 -9.95 -7.93 -6.94
CA LYS A 109 -9.19 -6.96 -6.11
C LYS A 109 -7.69 -7.08 -6.33
N VAL A 110 -7.17 -8.28 -6.59
CA VAL A 110 -5.74 -8.48 -6.88
C VAL A 110 -5.34 -7.74 -8.16
N GLN A 111 -6.20 -7.74 -9.19
CA GLN A 111 -5.94 -7.00 -10.43
C GLN A 111 -5.98 -5.48 -10.20
N ILE A 112 -6.87 -5.02 -9.32
CA ILE A 112 -6.92 -3.60 -8.94
C ILE A 112 -5.61 -3.22 -8.20
N VAL A 113 -5.14 -4.04 -7.24
CA VAL A 113 -3.84 -3.81 -6.57
C VAL A 113 -2.72 -3.70 -7.59
N LYS A 114 -2.64 -4.62 -8.55
CA LYS A 114 -1.65 -4.59 -9.63
C LYS A 114 -1.69 -3.27 -10.43
N SER A 115 -2.89 -2.80 -10.74
CA SER A 115 -3.07 -1.52 -11.45
C SER A 115 -2.69 -0.30 -10.60
N LEU A 116 -2.96 -0.34 -9.29
CA LEU A 116 -2.59 0.74 -8.38
C LEU A 116 -1.08 0.81 -8.14
N LEU A 117 -0.38 -0.34 -8.11
CA LEU A 117 1.08 -0.37 -7.99
C LEU A 117 1.76 0.26 -9.22
N LYS A 118 1.20 0.11 -10.41
CA LYS A 118 1.74 0.81 -11.61
C LYS A 118 1.66 2.33 -11.47
N LYS A 119 0.58 2.86 -10.90
CA LYS A 119 0.42 4.30 -10.66
C LYS A 119 1.36 4.87 -9.60
N MET A 120 2.05 4.04 -8.85
CA MET A 120 3.00 4.47 -7.83
C MET A 120 4.29 5.06 -8.44
N VAL A 121 4.64 4.66 -9.65
CA VAL A 121 5.88 5.09 -10.33
C VAL A 121 5.64 6.19 -11.38
N GLU A 122 4.38 6.48 -11.70
CA GLU A 122 3.95 7.64 -12.51
C GLU A 122 4.14 8.95 -11.71
#